data_44db7e983f5dce008c182a4ad6a49364
#
_entry.id   44db7e983f5dce008c182a4ad6a49364
#
_cell.length_a   1.000
_cell.length_b   1.000
_cell.length_c   1.000
_cell.angle_alpha   90.00
_cell.angle_beta   90.00
_cell.angle_gamma   90.00
#
_symmetry.space_group_name_H-M   'P 1'
#
loop_
_entity.id
_entity.type
_entity.pdbx_description
1 polymer ?
#
loop_
_entity_poly.entity_id
_entity_poly.type
_entity_poly.pdbx_seq_one_letter_code
_entity_poly.pdbx_strand_id
1 'polypeptide(L)'
;ACPDSKPSWFGFLITCREGVDKNHVVQYLESHGVQTRMLFSGNLIKQPCFDEMRKSHEGYRVVGDLHVTDHIMENSFWIGVYPGMTDAKLDYMAKVLCSAVQE
;
A
#
# COMPACT_ATOMS: atom_id res chain seq x y z
N ALA A 1 8.93 -12.75 -4.64
CA ALA A 1 9.56 -12.81 -5.97
C ALA A 1 9.46 -14.22 -6.53
N CYS A 2 9.44 -14.38 -7.85
CA CYS A 2 9.54 -15.70 -8.46
C CYS A 2 10.91 -16.33 -8.14
N PRO A 3 11.01 -17.68 -8.01
CA PRO A 3 12.23 -18.34 -7.56
C PRO A 3 13.50 -17.95 -8.34
N ASP A 4 13.36 -17.72 -9.64
CA ASP A 4 14.48 -17.40 -10.55
C ASP A 4 14.66 -15.91 -10.82
N SER A 5 14.05 -15.04 -10.02
CA SER A 5 14.12 -13.59 -10.20
C SER A 5 15.07 -12.94 -9.20
N LYS A 6 15.77 -11.89 -9.65
CA LYS A 6 16.58 -10.99 -8.80
C LYS A 6 16.06 -9.56 -8.93
N PRO A 7 14.91 -9.24 -8.33
CA PRO A 7 14.30 -7.94 -8.50
C PRO A 7 15.07 -6.84 -7.76
N SER A 8 15.13 -5.66 -8.37
CA SER A 8 15.49 -4.42 -7.68
C SER A 8 14.20 -3.80 -7.17
N TRP A 9 13.94 -3.93 -5.89
CA TRP A 9 12.70 -3.50 -5.29
C TRP A 9 12.58 -1.98 -5.24
N PHE A 10 11.46 -1.45 -5.68
CA PHE A 10 11.09 -0.04 -5.56
C PHE A 10 10.67 0.32 -4.12
N GLY A 11 10.02 -0.59 -3.46
CA GLY A 11 9.56 -0.46 -2.08
C GLY A 11 9.12 -1.82 -1.54
N PHE A 12 8.86 -1.88 -0.25
CA PHE A 12 8.30 -3.07 0.38
C PHE A 12 6.80 -2.88 0.55
N LEU A 13 6.02 -3.67 -0.20
CA LEU A 13 4.56 -3.60 -0.17
C LEU A 13 4.02 -4.39 1.02
N ILE A 14 3.14 -3.75 1.77
CA ILE A 14 2.43 -4.33 2.90
C ILE A 14 0.94 -4.27 2.63
N THR A 15 0.24 -5.38 2.86
CA THR A 15 -1.23 -5.43 2.83
C THR A 15 -1.72 -5.87 4.20
N CYS A 16 -2.51 -5.01 4.84
CA CYS A 16 -3.13 -5.30 6.12
C CYS A 16 -4.17 -6.41 5.97
N ARG A 17 -4.20 -7.31 6.93
CA ARG A 17 -5.22 -8.35 7.01
C ARG A 17 -6.54 -7.77 7.52
N GLU A 18 -7.60 -8.49 7.31
CA GLU A 18 -8.91 -8.17 7.90
C GLU A 18 -8.79 -7.97 9.42
N GLY A 19 -9.43 -6.90 9.92
CA GLY A 19 -9.35 -6.50 11.31
C GLY A 19 -8.18 -5.59 11.67
N VAL A 20 -7.23 -5.34 10.75
CA VAL A 20 -6.13 -4.38 10.96
C VAL A 20 -6.41 -3.10 10.17
N ASP A 21 -6.57 -2.00 10.88
CA ASP A 21 -6.78 -0.69 10.25
C ASP A 21 -5.48 -0.15 9.64
N LYS A 22 -5.42 -0.11 8.31
CA LYS A 22 -4.29 0.45 7.57
C LYS A 22 -3.98 1.89 8.00
N ASN A 23 -4.99 2.72 8.21
CA ASN A 23 -4.78 4.13 8.54
C ASN A 23 -4.11 4.28 9.91
N HIS A 24 -4.50 3.47 10.87
CA HIS A 24 -3.83 3.41 12.17
C HIS A 24 -2.36 2.99 12.02
N VAL A 25 -2.09 1.91 11.30
CA VAL A 25 -0.72 1.41 11.07
C VAL A 25 0.13 2.48 10.38
N VAL A 26 -0.38 3.12 9.33
CA VAL A 26 0.32 4.18 8.60
C VAL A 26 0.64 5.38 9.51
N GLN A 27 -0.34 5.87 10.28
CA GLN A 27 -0.12 6.98 11.22
C GLN A 27 0.91 6.64 12.29
N TYR A 28 0.87 5.42 12.81
CA TYR A 28 1.85 4.95 13.78
C TYR A 28 3.26 4.94 13.19
N LEU A 29 3.45 4.36 11.99
CA LEU A 29 4.72 4.34 11.28
C LEU A 29 5.27 5.75 11.03
N GLU A 30 4.46 6.64 10.50
CA GLU A 30 4.84 8.04 10.20
C GLU A 30 5.23 8.80 11.49
N SER A 31 4.52 8.59 12.59
CA SER A 31 4.84 9.22 13.88
C SER A 31 6.17 8.72 14.47
N HIS A 32 6.62 7.53 14.06
CA HIS A 32 7.92 6.95 14.43
C HIS A 32 9.01 7.14 13.36
N GLY A 33 8.80 8.05 12.40
CA GLY A 33 9.78 8.42 11.39
C GLY A 33 9.96 7.40 10.26
N VAL A 34 9.05 6.44 10.12
CA VAL A 34 9.01 5.49 9.00
C VAL A 34 8.01 6.01 7.96
N GLN A 35 8.54 6.57 6.87
CA GLN A 35 7.70 7.10 5.80
C GLN A 35 6.96 6.00 5.04
N THR A 36 5.72 6.28 4.72
CA THR A 36 4.84 5.41 3.95
C THR A 36 4.38 6.08 2.66
N ARG A 37 3.90 5.29 1.72
CA ARG A 37 3.20 5.76 0.51
C ARG A 37 2.05 4.82 0.20
N MET A 38 0.94 5.41 -0.22
CA MET A 38 -0.20 4.62 -0.70
C MET A 38 0.16 3.90 -2.00
N LEU A 39 -0.49 2.76 -2.26
CA LEU A 39 -0.27 2.00 -3.49
C LEU A 39 -0.88 2.74 -4.68
N PHE A 40 -0.09 3.67 -5.22
CA PHE A 40 -0.44 4.51 -6.39
C PHE A 40 -1.90 5.01 -6.37
N SER A 41 -2.60 4.89 -7.51
CA SER A 41 -3.99 5.35 -7.64
C SER A 41 -5.03 4.39 -7.05
N GLY A 42 -4.64 3.18 -6.69
CA GLY A 42 -5.59 2.15 -6.26
C GLY A 42 -6.59 1.79 -7.36
N ASN A 43 -7.88 1.89 -7.08
CA ASN A 43 -8.93 1.68 -8.06
C ASN A 43 -9.17 2.96 -8.88
N LEU A 44 -8.72 2.96 -10.14
CA LEU A 44 -8.78 4.13 -11.03
C LEU A 44 -10.19 4.67 -11.22
N ILE A 45 -11.19 3.80 -11.35
CA ILE A 45 -12.57 4.26 -11.56
C ILE A 45 -13.16 5.00 -10.35
N LYS A 46 -12.53 4.88 -9.17
CA LYS A 46 -12.94 5.60 -7.95
C LYS A 46 -12.23 6.93 -7.76
N GLN A 47 -11.26 7.26 -8.62
CA GLN A 47 -10.55 8.52 -8.53
C GLN A 47 -11.45 9.71 -8.93
N PRO A 48 -11.38 10.85 -8.24
CA PRO A 48 -12.26 12.01 -8.52
C PRO A 48 -12.15 12.54 -9.95
N CYS A 49 -11.00 12.42 -10.60
CA CYS A 49 -10.81 12.88 -11.99
C CYS A 49 -11.68 12.11 -13.00
N PHE A 50 -12.24 10.96 -12.63
CA PHE A 50 -13.12 10.14 -13.47
C PHE A 50 -14.60 10.23 -13.07
N ASP A 51 -14.98 11.20 -12.22
CA ASP A 51 -16.36 11.35 -11.75
C ASP A 51 -17.36 11.56 -12.90
N GLU A 52 -17.00 12.38 -13.88
CA GLU A 52 -17.86 12.66 -15.03
C GLU A 52 -18.05 11.41 -15.92
N MET A 53 -17.00 10.63 -16.11
CA MET A 53 -17.08 9.36 -16.84
C MET A 53 -17.98 8.34 -16.11
N ARG A 54 -17.90 8.29 -14.77
CA ARG A 54 -18.78 7.42 -13.97
C ARG A 54 -20.24 7.84 -14.08
N LYS A 55 -20.54 9.14 -14.07
CA LYS A 55 -21.90 9.67 -14.21
C LYS A 55 -22.48 9.40 -15.61
N SER A 56 -21.69 9.58 -16.66
CA SER A 56 -22.12 9.36 -18.05
C SER A 56 -22.17 7.87 -18.42
N HIS A 57 -21.45 7.00 -17.70
CA HIS A 57 -21.21 5.60 -18.05
C HIS A 57 -20.52 5.40 -19.41
N GLU A 58 -19.77 6.40 -19.88
CA GLU A 58 -19.07 6.40 -21.14
C GLU A 58 -17.56 6.48 -20.98
N GLY A 59 -16.81 6.02 -21.98
CA GLY A 59 -15.35 6.16 -22.05
C GLY A 59 -14.56 5.15 -21.22
N TYR A 60 -15.21 4.20 -20.56
CA TYR A 60 -14.55 3.13 -19.80
C TYR A 60 -15.34 1.82 -19.81
N ARG A 61 -14.67 0.74 -19.45
CA ARG A 61 -15.27 -0.58 -19.27
C ARG A 61 -14.75 -1.22 -18.00
N VAL A 62 -15.64 -1.74 -17.18
CA VAL A 62 -15.31 -2.55 -15.99
C VAL A 62 -15.54 -4.01 -16.32
N VAL A 63 -14.57 -4.87 -15.97
CA VAL A 63 -14.67 -6.32 -16.10
C VAL A 63 -14.70 -6.91 -14.68
N GLY A 64 -15.81 -7.56 -14.35
CA GLY A 64 -16.04 -8.06 -12.99
C GLY A 64 -16.43 -6.95 -12.00
N ASP A 65 -16.28 -7.23 -10.70
CA ASP A 65 -16.73 -6.36 -9.61
C ASP A 65 -15.61 -5.52 -8.98
N LEU A 66 -14.35 -5.76 -9.34
CA LEU A 66 -13.16 -5.08 -8.82
C LEU A 66 -12.97 -5.14 -7.29
N HIS A 67 -13.59 -6.10 -6.61
CA HIS A 67 -13.50 -6.20 -5.14
C HIS A 67 -12.06 -6.43 -4.65
N VAL A 68 -11.25 -7.19 -5.39
CA VAL A 68 -9.82 -7.39 -5.07
C VAL A 68 -9.04 -6.08 -5.23
N THR A 69 -9.34 -5.30 -6.27
CA THR A 69 -8.72 -3.98 -6.50
C THR A 69 -9.08 -3.03 -5.34
N ASP A 70 -10.32 -3.03 -4.90
CA ASP A 70 -10.76 -2.24 -3.75
C ASP A 70 -10.05 -2.69 -2.47
N HIS A 71 -9.99 -3.98 -2.21
CA HIS A 71 -9.30 -4.54 -1.05
C HIS A 71 -7.81 -4.12 -1.01
N ILE A 72 -7.13 -4.20 -2.15
CA ILE A 72 -5.74 -3.76 -2.26
C ILE A 72 -5.61 -2.26 -2.01
N MET A 73 -6.47 -1.44 -2.61
CA MET A 73 -6.47 0.02 -2.41
C MET A 73 -6.68 0.40 -0.94
N GLU A 74 -7.62 -0.24 -0.28
CA GLU A 74 -8.01 0.07 1.09
C GLU A 74 -7.00 -0.41 2.13
N ASN A 75 -6.27 -1.50 1.84
CA ASN A 75 -5.46 -2.19 2.83
C ASN A 75 -3.95 -2.20 2.55
N SER A 76 -3.50 -1.67 1.40
CA SER A 76 -2.09 -1.74 1.04
C SER A 76 -1.39 -0.39 1.07
N PHE A 77 -0.10 -0.43 1.42
CA PHE A 77 0.81 0.71 1.40
C PHE A 77 2.25 0.26 1.22
N TRP A 78 3.14 1.19 0.88
CA TRP A 78 4.57 0.95 0.72
C TRP A 78 5.35 1.52 1.90
N ILE A 79 6.43 0.84 2.28
CA ILE A 79 7.55 1.43 3.01
C ILE A 79 8.79 1.47 2.12
N GLY A 80 9.71 2.41 2.41
CA GLY A 80 10.87 2.66 1.57
C GLY A 80 11.89 1.52 1.60
N VAL A 81 12.53 1.29 0.44
CA VAL A 81 13.68 0.38 0.28
C VAL A 81 14.73 1.09 -0.56
N TYR A 82 15.99 1.13 -0.09
CA TYR A 82 17.09 1.65 -0.87
C TYR A 82 18.43 1.01 -0.43
N PRO A 83 19.47 0.99 -1.29
CA PRO A 83 20.71 0.27 -0.99
C PRO A 83 21.48 0.77 0.24
N GLY A 84 21.29 2.01 0.66
CA GLY A 84 21.92 2.60 1.84
C GLY A 84 21.24 2.30 3.17
N MET A 85 20.24 1.40 3.20
CA MET A 85 19.64 0.98 4.45
C MET A 85 20.59 0.08 5.22
N THR A 86 20.89 0.47 6.46
CA THR A 86 21.68 -0.36 7.38
C THR A 86 20.80 -1.39 8.07
N ASP A 87 21.41 -2.47 8.60
CA ASP A 87 20.70 -3.48 9.38
C ASP A 87 19.95 -2.85 10.56
N ALA A 88 20.56 -1.88 11.24
CA ALA A 88 19.92 -1.15 12.32
C ALA A 88 18.64 -0.40 11.91
N LYS A 89 18.62 0.18 10.70
CA LYS A 89 17.42 0.82 10.14
C LYS A 89 16.35 -0.21 9.80
N LEU A 90 16.73 -1.33 9.20
CA LEU A 90 15.82 -2.43 8.89
C LEU A 90 15.19 -3.01 10.15
N ASP A 91 15.99 -3.29 11.18
CA ASP A 91 15.52 -3.80 12.48
C ASP A 91 14.56 -2.80 13.15
N TYR A 92 14.88 -1.51 13.11
CA TYR A 92 14.01 -0.46 13.63
C TYR A 92 12.66 -0.44 12.91
N MET A 93 12.66 -0.43 11.58
CA MET A 93 11.43 -0.43 10.78
C MET A 93 10.58 -1.67 11.04
N ALA A 94 11.20 -2.83 11.11
CA ALA A 94 10.51 -4.08 11.44
C ALA A 94 9.89 -4.03 12.83
N LYS A 95 10.62 -3.53 13.83
CA LYS A 95 10.12 -3.37 15.20
C LYS A 95 8.92 -2.42 15.27
N VAL A 96 9.01 -1.24 14.64
CA VAL A 96 7.92 -0.27 14.62
C VAL A 96 6.69 -0.84 13.91
N LEU A 97 6.87 -1.54 12.79
CA LEU A 97 5.77 -2.18 12.08
C LEU A 97 5.07 -3.26 12.94
N CYS A 98 5.85 -4.10 13.61
CA CYS A 98 5.29 -5.12 14.50
C CYS A 98 4.51 -4.49 15.66
N SER A 99 4.98 -3.38 16.23
CA SER A 99 4.26 -2.66 17.28
C SER A 99 2.95 -2.06 16.78
N ALA A 100 2.96 -1.48 15.58
CA ALA A 100 1.77 -0.85 14.98
C ALA A 100 0.59 -1.80 14.76
N VAL A 101 0.84 -3.10 14.60
CA VAL A 101 -0.22 -4.11 14.37
C VAL A 101 -0.65 -4.82 15.65
N GLN A 102 -0.03 -4.52 16.80
CA GLN A 102 -0.35 -5.10 18.10
C GLN A 102 -1.23 -4.17 18.98
N GLU A 103 -1.27 -2.90 18.62
CA GLU A 103 -2.12 -1.88 19.24
C GLU A 103 -3.48 -1.78 18.54
#